data_16cdd4b4de532e3a24831c41f69e9fc1
#
_entry.id   16cdd4b4de532e3a24831c41f69e9fc1
#
_cell.length_a   1.000
_cell.length_b   1.000
_cell.length_c   1.000
_cell.angle_alpha   90.00
_cell.angle_beta   90.00
_cell.angle_gamma   90.00
#
_symmetry.space_group_name_H-M   'P 1'
#
loop_
_entity.id
_entity.type
_entity.pdbx_description
1 polymer ?
#
loop_
_entity_poly.entity_id
_entity_poly.type
_entity_poly.pdbx_seq_one_letter_code
_entity_poly.pdbx_strand_id
1 'polypeptide(L)'
;MKIKTLLLCFFTLIIFNCKNKNYQLSKIEGKQIEVTDSIKTNQSFDSIIKPYRDNLTKDMNAVLSFAPQTYSKTDGELNTAIGNLMADIVYDQGNIVFNKRTNKNIDAVLLNHGGIRSIISKGNITTETAFQVMPFENSIVVVALKGKQLDSMMDYLRHAKRAHPVSGMELKLDKNYNITKALVQGKTIDKNKTYYLATNDYLYDGGDRMRFFKPNDSVYYLNYKIRNAMIDYFKKTDTIRPKIDNRFTQTK
;
A
#
# COMPACT_ATOMS: atom_id res chain seq x y z
N MET A 1 9.13 -11.69 -89.64
CA MET A 1 9.18 -12.44 -88.37
C MET A 1 9.96 -11.71 -87.25
N LYS A 2 11.04 -10.98 -87.47
CA LYS A 2 11.91 -10.36 -86.48
C LYS A 2 11.33 -9.15 -85.71
N ILE A 3 10.48 -8.31 -86.36
CA ILE A 3 9.88 -7.11 -85.76
C ILE A 3 8.79 -7.47 -84.73
N LYS A 4 7.96 -8.47 -84.98
CA LYS A 4 6.93 -8.92 -84.02
C LYS A 4 7.50 -9.52 -82.74
N THR A 5 8.62 -10.22 -82.86
CA THR A 5 9.35 -10.79 -81.68
C THR A 5 10.01 -9.70 -80.83
N LEU A 6 10.53 -8.67 -81.54
CA LEU A 6 11.16 -7.52 -80.81
C LEU A 6 10.09 -6.69 -80.08
N LEU A 7 8.92 -6.49 -80.68
CA LEU A 7 7.79 -5.79 -79.99
C LEU A 7 7.24 -6.59 -78.78
N LEU A 8 7.21 -7.91 -78.91
CA LEU A 8 6.77 -8.77 -77.78
C LEU A 8 7.75 -8.72 -76.59
N CYS A 9 9.05 -8.73 -76.86
CA CYS A 9 10.09 -8.59 -75.87
C CYS A 9 10.08 -7.21 -75.16
N PHE A 10 9.74 -6.14 -75.95
CA PHE A 10 9.64 -4.79 -75.34
C PHE A 10 8.40 -4.64 -74.44
N PHE A 11 7.29 -5.31 -74.79
CA PHE A 11 6.08 -5.29 -73.97
C PHE A 11 6.21 -6.09 -72.64
N THR A 12 6.97 -7.19 -72.71
CA THR A 12 7.25 -7.96 -71.48
C THR A 12 8.16 -7.23 -70.45
N LEU A 13 9.04 -6.34 -70.91
CA LEU A 13 9.90 -5.52 -70.00
C LEU A 13 9.12 -4.44 -69.23
N ILE A 14 7.95 -4.00 -69.72
CA ILE A 14 7.15 -2.98 -69.07
C ILE A 14 6.34 -3.54 -67.88
N ILE A 15 6.10 -4.86 -67.85
CA ILE A 15 5.24 -5.48 -66.85
C ILE A 15 6.01 -5.75 -65.51
N PHE A 16 7.32 -5.69 -65.48
CA PHE A 16 8.16 -5.97 -64.29
C PHE A 16 8.46 -4.78 -63.38
N ASN A 17 7.83 -3.61 -63.61
CA ASN A 17 8.12 -2.41 -62.82
C ASN A 17 7.14 -2.20 -61.67
N CYS A 18 6.62 -3.27 -61.05
CA CYS A 18 5.93 -3.17 -59.76
C CYS A 18 6.97 -3.09 -58.64
N LYS A 19 7.45 -1.89 -58.29
CA LYS A 19 8.16 -1.65 -57.06
C LYS A 19 7.19 -1.82 -55.87
N ASN A 20 7.32 -2.90 -55.17
CA ASN A 20 6.73 -2.98 -53.82
C ASN A 20 7.27 -1.82 -52.98
N LYS A 21 6.43 -0.82 -52.72
CA LYS A 21 6.76 0.25 -51.76
C LYS A 21 6.69 -0.37 -50.38
N ASN A 22 7.83 -0.80 -49.85
CA ASN A 22 7.95 -1.14 -48.46
C ASN A 22 7.83 0.17 -47.66
N TYR A 23 6.65 0.39 -47.11
CA TYR A 23 6.44 1.48 -46.16
C TYR A 23 7.12 1.09 -44.83
N GLN A 24 8.10 1.87 -44.43
CA GLN A 24 8.69 1.78 -43.10
C GLN A 24 8.18 2.94 -42.27
N LEU A 25 7.84 2.64 -40.98
CA LEU A 25 7.48 3.68 -40.03
C LEU A 25 8.68 4.60 -39.81
N SER A 26 8.59 5.86 -40.26
CA SER A 26 9.69 6.81 -40.19
C SER A 26 9.66 7.66 -38.94
N LYS A 27 8.47 7.89 -38.36
CA LYS A 27 8.30 8.72 -37.17
C LYS A 27 6.95 8.45 -36.48
N ILE A 28 6.96 8.43 -35.16
CA ILE A 28 5.74 8.51 -34.34
C ILE A 28 5.76 9.87 -33.64
N GLU A 29 4.75 10.69 -33.87
CA GLU A 29 4.57 11.95 -33.17
C GLU A 29 3.42 11.79 -32.16
N GLY A 30 3.72 11.99 -30.88
CA GLY A 30 2.72 12.07 -29.82
C GLY A 30 2.36 13.54 -29.53
N LYS A 31 1.06 13.82 -29.40
CA LYS A 31 0.56 15.11 -28.91
C LYS A 31 -0.13 14.90 -27.58
N GLN A 32 0.33 15.61 -26.54
CA GLN A 32 -0.36 15.66 -25.26
C GLN A 32 -1.56 16.58 -25.38
N ILE A 33 -2.74 16.08 -25.00
CA ILE A 33 -3.98 16.85 -24.95
C ILE A 33 -4.34 16.96 -23.48
N GLU A 34 -4.36 18.17 -22.95
CA GLU A 34 -4.77 18.42 -21.60
C GLU A 34 -6.30 18.30 -21.48
N VAL A 35 -6.77 17.60 -20.44
CA VAL A 35 -8.18 17.57 -20.07
C VAL A 35 -8.36 18.62 -18.96
N THR A 36 -8.95 19.76 -19.33
CA THR A 36 -9.18 20.89 -18.44
C THR A 36 -10.67 21.22 -18.35
N ASP A 37 -11.04 22.07 -17.40
CA ASP A 37 -12.41 22.56 -17.21
C ASP A 37 -12.95 23.36 -18.40
N SER A 38 -12.09 23.74 -19.35
CA SER A 38 -12.50 24.40 -20.60
C SER A 38 -13.18 23.47 -21.60
N ILE A 39 -13.04 22.16 -21.41
CA ILE A 39 -13.69 21.16 -22.27
C ILE A 39 -15.18 21.09 -21.89
N LYS A 40 -16.04 21.37 -22.87
CA LYS A 40 -17.49 21.31 -22.65
C LYS A 40 -17.90 19.91 -22.22
N THR A 41 -18.61 19.82 -21.09
CA THR A 41 -19.22 18.57 -20.63
C THR A 41 -20.36 18.12 -21.57
N ASN A 42 -20.51 16.82 -21.71
CA ASN A 42 -21.64 16.24 -22.42
C ASN A 42 -22.78 16.02 -21.42
N GLN A 43 -23.84 16.82 -21.52
CA GLN A 43 -24.99 16.80 -20.60
C GLN A 43 -25.66 15.42 -20.48
N SER A 44 -25.68 14.63 -21.55
CA SER A 44 -26.26 13.27 -21.49
C SER A 44 -25.47 12.33 -20.60
N PHE A 45 -24.12 12.40 -20.65
CA PHE A 45 -23.26 11.65 -19.72
C PHE A 45 -23.34 12.19 -18.30
N ASP A 46 -23.37 13.49 -18.12
CA ASP A 46 -23.50 14.10 -16.80
C ASP A 46 -24.80 13.68 -16.10
N SER A 47 -25.92 13.61 -16.82
CA SER A 47 -27.19 13.16 -16.23
C SER A 47 -27.16 11.71 -15.77
N ILE A 48 -26.42 10.84 -16.48
CA ILE A 48 -26.25 9.42 -16.07
C ILE A 48 -25.31 9.30 -14.88
N ILE A 49 -24.20 10.08 -14.86
CA ILE A 49 -23.16 9.98 -13.84
C ILE A 49 -23.55 10.70 -12.54
N LYS A 50 -24.35 11.77 -12.61
CA LYS A 50 -24.68 12.61 -11.48
C LYS A 50 -25.24 11.86 -10.27
N PRO A 51 -26.20 10.93 -10.36
CA PRO A 51 -26.72 10.20 -9.20
C PRO A 51 -25.64 9.38 -8.48
N TYR A 52 -24.72 8.76 -9.24
CA TYR A 52 -23.60 7.99 -8.68
C TYR A 52 -22.59 8.91 -7.99
N ARG A 53 -22.27 10.05 -8.62
CA ARG A 53 -21.38 11.06 -8.05
C ARG A 53 -21.94 11.61 -6.74
N ASP A 54 -23.23 11.95 -6.71
CA ASP A 54 -23.89 12.51 -5.51
C ASP A 54 -23.88 11.51 -4.35
N ASN A 55 -24.17 10.23 -4.61
CA ASN A 55 -24.10 9.16 -3.62
C ASN A 55 -22.66 8.94 -3.13
N LEU A 56 -21.68 8.84 -4.05
CA LEU A 56 -20.29 8.68 -3.69
C LEU A 56 -19.80 9.86 -2.84
N THR A 57 -20.12 11.07 -3.22
CA THR A 57 -19.73 12.30 -2.49
C THR A 57 -20.33 12.28 -1.07
N LYS A 58 -21.59 11.88 -0.93
CA LYS A 58 -22.24 11.73 0.39
C LYS A 58 -21.52 10.71 1.26
N ASP A 59 -21.19 9.53 0.71
CA ASP A 59 -20.52 8.45 1.45
C ASP A 59 -19.07 8.83 1.82
N MET A 60 -18.36 9.50 0.91
CA MET A 60 -16.98 9.94 1.15
C MET A 60 -16.90 11.05 2.19
N ASN A 61 -17.88 11.95 2.24
CA ASN A 61 -17.95 13.05 3.21
C ASN A 61 -18.58 12.66 4.55
N ALA A 62 -19.06 11.39 4.71
CA ALA A 62 -19.60 10.93 5.97
C ALA A 62 -18.57 11.04 7.10
N VAL A 63 -18.90 11.79 8.14
CA VAL A 63 -18.05 11.98 9.33
C VAL A 63 -18.06 10.70 10.15
N LEU A 64 -16.89 10.16 10.42
CA LEU A 64 -16.68 8.91 11.16
C LEU A 64 -16.14 9.14 12.55
N SER A 65 -15.26 10.16 12.73
CA SER A 65 -14.50 10.40 13.96
C SER A 65 -14.00 11.85 13.97
N PHE A 66 -13.26 12.23 15.02
CA PHE A 66 -12.65 13.55 15.16
C PHE A 66 -11.16 13.45 15.53
N ALA A 67 -10.33 14.28 14.90
CA ALA A 67 -8.91 14.46 15.21
C ALA A 67 -8.70 15.79 15.94
N PRO A 68 -8.26 15.81 17.21
CA PRO A 68 -8.06 17.05 17.97
C PRO A 68 -6.84 17.87 17.50
N GLN A 69 -5.95 17.23 16.75
CA GLN A 69 -4.75 17.82 16.15
C GLN A 69 -4.41 17.13 14.83
N THR A 70 -3.51 17.71 14.06
CA THR A 70 -2.98 17.08 12.85
C THR A 70 -1.96 16.00 13.21
N TYR A 71 -2.03 14.85 12.52
CA TYR A 71 -1.10 13.72 12.63
C TYR A 71 -0.41 13.48 11.29
N SER A 72 0.92 13.41 11.33
CA SER A 72 1.75 13.22 10.14
C SER A 72 2.69 12.03 10.30
N LYS A 73 3.12 11.45 9.18
CA LYS A 73 4.18 10.43 9.20
C LYS A 73 5.58 11.00 9.36
N THR A 74 5.70 12.31 9.56
CA THR A 74 6.97 13.04 9.76
C THR A 74 7.05 13.68 11.14
N ASP A 75 6.12 13.38 12.06
CA ASP A 75 6.08 13.92 13.42
C ASP A 75 6.99 13.16 14.40
N GLY A 76 7.75 12.17 13.95
CA GLY A 76 8.72 11.42 14.73
C GLY A 76 9.77 10.73 13.87
N GLU A 77 10.86 10.29 14.48
CA GLU A 77 12.02 9.71 13.77
C GLU A 77 11.80 8.22 13.43
N LEU A 78 11.53 7.37 14.42
CA LEU A 78 11.39 5.92 14.28
C LEU A 78 9.98 5.40 14.55
N ASN A 79 9.14 6.21 15.20
CA ASN A 79 7.69 5.98 15.25
C ASN A 79 6.96 7.32 15.21
N THR A 80 5.74 7.29 14.70
CA THR A 80 4.89 8.46 14.51
C THR A 80 3.50 8.18 15.03
N ALA A 81 2.78 9.20 15.47
CA ALA A 81 1.44 9.01 16.03
C ALA A 81 0.48 8.36 15.00
N ILE A 82 0.53 8.79 13.74
CA ILE A 82 -0.31 8.20 12.68
C ILE A 82 0.12 6.76 12.32
N GLY A 83 1.43 6.47 12.36
CA GLY A 83 1.94 5.12 12.14
C GLY A 83 1.51 4.17 13.25
N ASN A 84 1.63 4.63 14.50
CA ASN A 84 1.19 3.87 15.67
C ASN A 84 -0.32 3.59 15.59
N LEU A 85 -1.13 4.60 15.25
CA LEU A 85 -2.57 4.43 15.05
C LEU A 85 -2.90 3.37 13.99
N MET A 86 -2.25 3.44 12.82
CA MET A 86 -2.50 2.47 11.75
C MET A 86 -2.14 1.04 12.18
N ALA A 87 -1.00 0.85 12.85
CA ALA A 87 -0.59 -0.46 13.34
C ALA A 87 -1.52 -0.99 14.43
N ASP A 88 -1.96 -0.14 15.37
CA ASP A 88 -2.88 -0.51 16.43
C ASP A 88 -4.27 -0.88 15.86
N ILE A 89 -4.76 -0.13 14.85
CA ILE A 89 -5.99 -0.49 14.15
C ILE A 89 -5.88 -1.87 13.49
N VAL A 90 -4.77 -2.16 12.80
CA VAL A 90 -4.56 -3.47 12.18
C VAL A 90 -4.46 -4.57 13.24
N TYR A 91 -3.82 -4.28 14.37
CA TYR A 91 -3.76 -5.19 15.51
C TYR A 91 -5.17 -5.51 16.03
N ASP A 92 -5.93 -4.49 16.42
CA ASP A 92 -7.23 -4.66 17.06
C ASP A 92 -8.27 -5.26 16.12
N GLN A 93 -8.47 -4.65 14.96
CA GLN A 93 -9.49 -5.10 14.01
C GLN A 93 -9.10 -6.44 13.34
N GLY A 94 -7.83 -6.61 13.02
CA GLY A 94 -7.30 -7.85 12.46
C GLY A 94 -7.39 -9.02 13.44
N ASN A 95 -7.09 -8.77 14.73
CA ASN A 95 -7.14 -9.80 15.76
C ASN A 95 -8.56 -10.34 15.98
N ILE A 96 -9.59 -9.50 15.89
CA ILE A 96 -10.99 -9.95 15.98
C ILE A 96 -11.28 -11.01 14.90
N VAL A 97 -10.89 -10.74 13.66
CA VAL A 97 -11.12 -11.65 12.53
C VAL A 97 -10.26 -12.91 12.64
N PHE A 98 -8.97 -12.73 12.98
CA PHE A 98 -8.03 -13.83 13.09
C PHE A 98 -8.39 -14.78 14.24
N ASN A 99 -8.69 -14.25 15.41
CA ASN A 99 -9.09 -15.04 16.57
C ASN A 99 -10.38 -15.85 16.29
N LYS A 100 -11.39 -15.20 15.70
CA LYS A 100 -12.65 -15.89 15.34
C LYS A 100 -12.44 -17.08 14.41
N ARG A 101 -11.45 -17.02 13.51
CA ARG A 101 -11.19 -18.08 12.51
C ARG A 101 -10.25 -19.18 13.02
N THR A 102 -9.35 -18.86 13.94
CA THR A 102 -8.24 -19.75 14.30
C THR A 102 -8.13 -20.06 15.78
N ASN A 103 -8.86 -19.37 16.63
CA ASN A 103 -8.73 -19.35 18.10
C ASN A 103 -7.30 -18.98 18.58
N LYS A 104 -6.58 -18.15 17.77
CA LYS A 104 -5.24 -17.65 18.05
C LYS A 104 -5.27 -16.14 18.04
N ASN A 105 -4.24 -15.50 18.62
CA ASN A 105 -4.11 -14.05 18.65
C ASN A 105 -2.91 -13.59 17.82
N ILE A 106 -3.01 -12.38 17.29
CA ILE A 106 -1.88 -11.67 16.69
C ILE A 106 -0.92 -11.27 17.82
N ASP A 107 0.37 -11.57 17.65
CA ASP A 107 1.41 -11.18 18.60
C ASP A 107 1.96 -9.78 18.29
N ALA A 108 2.12 -9.44 17.02
CA ALA A 108 2.63 -8.12 16.61
C ALA A 108 2.16 -7.74 15.20
N VAL A 109 2.33 -6.46 14.87
CA VAL A 109 2.05 -5.88 13.55
C VAL A 109 3.30 -5.19 13.04
N LEU A 110 3.57 -5.34 11.75
CA LEU A 110 4.53 -4.54 11.00
C LEU A 110 3.91 -4.11 9.67
N LEU A 111 3.86 -2.79 9.45
CA LEU A 111 3.48 -2.20 8.17
C LEU A 111 4.62 -1.34 7.63
N ASN A 112 4.47 -0.82 6.41
CA ASN A 112 5.49 0.03 5.83
C ASN A 112 5.14 1.53 5.96
N HIS A 113 6.16 2.34 6.20
CA HIS A 113 6.06 3.80 6.23
C HIS A 113 5.47 4.37 4.94
N GLY A 114 5.79 3.76 3.78
CA GLY A 114 5.26 4.14 2.47
C GLY A 114 3.75 3.91 2.30
N GLY A 115 3.15 3.06 3.13
CA GLY A 115 1.71 2.80 3.14
C GLY A 115 0.87 4.00 3.59
N ILE A 116 1.45 4.92 4.38
CA ILE A 116 0.80 6.15 4.82
C ILE A 116 1.00 7.23 3.75
N ARG A 117 -0.08 7.64 3.06
CA ARG A 117 0.00 8.53 1.89
C ARG A 117 -0.42 9.97 2.17
N SER A 118 -1.16 10.21 3.23
CA SER A 118 -1.64 11.55 3.63
C SER A 118 -1.53 11.73 5.14
N ILE A 119 -1.67 12.96 5.58
CA ILE A 119 -1.87 13.33 6.98
C ILE A 119 -3.32 13.09 7.39
N ILE A 120 -3.59 13.00 8.70
CA ILE A 120 -4.92 13.19 9.25
C ILE A 120 -4.94 14.62 9.80
N SER A 121 -5.66 15.51 9.14
CA SER A 121 -5.80 16.91 9.56
C SER A 121 -6.64 17.04 10.82
N LYS A 122 -6.37 18.08 11.63
CA LYS A 122 -7.26 18.46 12.74
C LYS A 122 -8.66 18.70 12.20
N GLY A 123 -9.68 18.16 12.87
CA GLY A 123 -11.09 18.29 12.52
C GLY A 123 -11.76 16.92 12.29
N ASN A 124 -12.83 16.93 11.51
CA ASN A 124 -13.59 15.74 11.20
C ASN A 124 -12.79 14.75 10.36
N ILE A 125 -12.82 13.49 10.78
CA ILE A 125 -12.31 12.35 10.01
C ILE A 125 -13.48 11.77 9.23
N THR A 126 -13.35 11.74 7.90
CA THR A 126 -14.36 11.22 6.99
C THR A 126 -13.93 9.91 6.35
N THR A 127 -14.83 9.27 5.62
CA THR A 127 -14.48 8.11 4.77
C THR A 127 -13.35 8.49 3.80
N GLU A 128 -13.41 9.68 3.20
CA GLU A 128 -12.38 10.19 2.30
C GLU A 128 -11.00 10.28 2.97
N THR A 129 -10.95 10.69 4.25
CA THR A 129 -9.69 10.71 5.02
C THR A 129 -9.03 9.33 5.05
N ALA A 130 -9.81 8.26 5.26
CA ALA A 130 -9.26 6.89 5.26
C ALA A 130 -8.73 6.49 3.86
N PHE A 131 -9.40 6.89 2.78
CA PHE A 131 -8.95 6.67 1.40
C PHE A 131 -7.68 7.47 1.08
N GLN A 132 -7.56 8.70 1.57
CA GLN A 132 -6.36 9.53 1.37
C GLN A 132 -5.15 8.98 2.15
N VAL A 133 -5.34 8.53 3.39
CA VAL A 133 -4.27 7.97 4.22
C VAL A 133 -3.81 6.62 3.69
N MET A 134 -4.75 5.73 3.32
CA MET A 134 -4.48 4.36 2.83
C MET A 134 -5.24 4.08 1.52
N PRO A 135 -4.76 4.61 0.37
CA PRO A 135 -5.46 4.47 -0.92
C PRO A 135 -5.34 3.08 -1.54
N PHE A 136 -4.45 2.23 -1.00
CA PHE A 136 -4.19 0.91 -1.55
C PHE A 136 -5.28 -0.10 -1.17
N GLU A 137 -5.47 -1.11 -2.01
CA GLU A 137 -6.39 -2.23 -1.78
C GLU A 137 -5.77 -3.37 -0.94
N ASN A 138 -4.69 -3.07 -0.21
CA ASN A 138 -3.93 -4.05 0.55
C ASN A 138 -4.77 -4.68 1.67
N SER A 139 -4.77 -6.01 1.70
CA SER A 139 -5.47 -6.82 2.69
C SER A 139 -4.54 -7.25 3.83
N ILE A 140 -5.11 -7.37 5.02
CA ILE A 140 -4.38 -7.87 6.19
C ILE A 140 -4.07 -9.35 6.01
N VAL A 141 -2.82 -9.70 6.24
CA VAL A 141 -2.29 -11.07 6.23
C VAL A 141 -1.62 -11.33 7.58
N VAL A 142 -1.90 -12.48 8.19
CA VAL A 142 -1.23 -12.92 9.42
C VAL A 142 -0.28 -14.06 9.06
N VAL A 143 0.98 -13.92 9.42
CA VAL A 143 2.05 -14.86 9.10
C VAL A 143 2.56 -15.52 10.38
N ALA A 144 2.60 -16.83 10.40
CA ALA A 144 3.18 -17.60 11.50
C ALA A 144 4.69 -17.74 11.28
N LEU A 145 5.50 -17.08 12.09
CA LEU A 145 6.96 -17.05 12.00
C LEU A 145 7.59 -17.62 13.26
N LYS A 146 8.68 -18.35 13.12
CA LYS A 146 9.52 -18.69 14.28
C LYS A 146 10.25 -17.47 14.80
N GLY A 147 10.49 -17.41 16.12
CA GLY A 147 11.19 -16.28 16.73
C GLY A 147 12.55 -15.99 16.11
N LYS A 148 13.23 -17.03 15.57
CA LYS A 148 14.48 -16.85 14.81
C LYS A 148 14.31 -15.91 13.59
N GLN A 149 13.14 -15.90 12.94
CA GLN A 149 12.88 -15.04 11.78
C GLN A 149 12.60 -13.59 12.19
N LEU A 150 12.15 -13.37 13.45
CA LEU A 150 11.97 -12.04 13.99
C LEU A 150 13.32 -11.31 14.14
N ASP A 151 14.43 -12.03 14.34
CA ASP A 151 15.77 -11.42 14.34
C ASP A 151 16.02 -10.68 12.99
N SER A 152 15.67 -11.30 11.87
CA SER A 152 15.81 -10.67 10.54
C SER A 152 14.87 -9.47 10.34
N MET A 153 13.68 -9.50 10.93
CA MET A 153 12.75 -8.38 10.92
C MET A 153 13.30 -7.20 11.74
N MET A 154 13.83 -7.47 12.96
CA MET A 154 14.46 -6.45 13.79
C MET A 154 15.69 -5.85 13.11
N ASP A 155 16.48 -6.69 12.45
CA ASP A 155 17.65 -6.27 11.68
C ASP A 155 17.26 -5.38 10.49
N TYR A 156 16.19 -5.74 9.79
CA TYR A 156 15.62 -4.88 8.74
C TYR A 156 15.22 -3.50 9.29
N LEU A 157 14.49 -3.44 10.41
CA LEU A 157 14.01 -2.19 11.00
C LEU A 157 15.16 -1.26 11.40
N ARG A 158 16.23 -1.78 12.04
CA ARG A 158 17.38 -0.96 12.42
C ARG A 158 18.14 -0.39 11.23
N HIS A 159 18.19 -1.11 10.10
CA HIS A 159 18.85 -0.63 8.87
C HIS A 159 17.97 0.31 8.05
N ALA A 160 16.66 0.11 8.07
CA ALA A 160 15.71 0.97 7.38
C ALA A 160 15.70 2.40 7.92
N LYS A 161 15.96 2.58 9.23
CA LYS A 161 16.01 3.89 9.92
C LYS A 161 14.78 4.75 9.59
N ARG A 162 13.60 4.13 9.56
CA ARG A 162 12.33 4.77 9.21
C ARG A 162 11.25 4.37 10.18
N ALA A 163 10.29 5.27 10.39
CA ALA A 163 9.11 5.04 11.20
C ALA A 163 8.14 4.06 10.53
N HIS A 164 8.55 2.79 10.41
CA HIS A 164 7.62 1.74 10.01
C HIS A 164 6.57 1.56 11.11
N PRO A 165 5.25 1.54 10.77
CA PRO A 165 4.22 1.32 11.76
C PRO A 165 4.35 -0.07 12.39
N VAL A 166 4.44 -0.12 13.71
CA VAL A 166 4.52 -1.37 14.48
C VAL A 166 3.55 -1.35 15.66
N SER A 167 3.04 -2.52 16.06
CA SER A 167 2.24 -2.73 17.26
C SER A 167 2.58 -4.08 17.90
N GLY A 168 2.33 -4.21 19.20
CA GLY A 168 2.63 -5.45 19.95
C GLY A 168 4.11 -5.75 20.13
N MET A 169 5.01 -4.82 19.79
CA MET A 169 6.46 -5.00 19.91
C MET A 169 7.16 -3.76 20.42
N GLU A 170 8.34 -3.94 21.01
CA GLU A 170 9.24 -2.86 21.44
C GLU A 170 10.63 -3.11 20.86
N LEU A 171 11.20 -2.13 20.17
CA LEU A 171 12.56 -2.15 19.63
C LEU A 171 13.30 -0.88 20.09
N LYS A 172 14.40 -1.06 20.83
CA LYS A 172 15.29 0.05 21.21
C LYS A 172 16.65 -0.12 20.56
N LEU A 173 17.15 0.99 20.02
CA LEU A 173 18.46 1.07 19.38
C LEU A 173 19.36 2.00 20.18
N ASP A 174 20.66 1.73 20.15
CA ASP A 174 21.68 2.69 20.63
C ASP A 174 21.95 3.78 19.56
N LYS A 175 22.84 4.73 19.89
CA LYS A 175 23.26 5.81 18.97
C LYS A 175 23.88 5.31 17.65
N ASN A 176 24.37 4.07 17.62
CA ASN A 176 24.97 3.43 16.45
C ASN A 176 23.96 2.52 15.71
N TYR A 177 22.70 2.56 16.09
CA TYR A 177 21.63 1.70 15.58
C TYR A 177 21.81 0.21 15.93
N ASN A 178 22.58 -0.14 16.97
CA ASN A 178 22.61 -1.51 17.46
C ASN A 178 21.36 -1.77 18.32
N ILE A 179 20.83 -2.98 18.23
CA ILE A 179 19.65 -3.39 19.00
C ILE A 179 20.08 -3.57 20.46
N THR A 180 19.49 -2.77 21.36
CA THR A 180 19.69 -2.89 22.83
C THR A 180 18.52 -3.59 23.50
N LYS A 181 17.32 -3.58 22.87
CA LYS A 181 16.12 -4.24 23.38
C LYS A 181 15.22 -4.62 22.21
N ALA A 182 14.72 -5.87 22.22
CA ALA A 182 13.69 -6.34 21.31
C ALA A 182 12.71 -7.24 22.07
N LEU A 183 11.45 -6.80 22.16
CA LEU A 183 10.39 -7.54 22.84
C LEU A 183 9.18 -7.71 21.92
N VAL A 184 8.45 -8.80 22.12
CA VAL A 184 7.11 -9.02 21.58
C VAL A 184 6.17 -9.32 22.75
N GLN A 185 5.04 -8.60 22.82
CA GLN A 185 4.09 -8.68 23.94
C GLN A 185 4.80 -8.49 25.32
N GLY A 186 5.75 -7.55 25.37
CA GLY A 186 6.54 -7.24 26.58
C GLY A 186 7.53 -8.32 27.02
N LYS A 187 7.71 -9.39 26.22
CA LYS A 187 8.60 -10.52 26.53
C LYS A 187 9.74 -10.63 25.53
N THR A 188 10.89 -11.10 26.01
CA THR A 188 12.03 -11.44 25.14
C THR A 188 11.61 -12.48 24.10
N ILE A 189 12.12 -12.33 22.89
CA ILE A 189 11.78 -13.21 21.77
C ILE A 189 12.40 -14.61 22.00
N ASP A 190 11.55 -15.62 22.12
CA ASP A 190 11.94 -17.02 22.12
C ASP A 190 12.12 -17.50 20.69
N LYS A 191 13.33 -17.92 20.32
CA LYS A 191 13.67 -18.32 18.94
C LYS A 191 12.89 -19.53 18.42
N ASN A 192 12.42 -20.39 19.31
CA ASN A 192 11.70 -21.63 18.97
C ASN A 192 10.18 -21.43 18.96
N LYS A 193 9.67 -20.40 19.62
CA LYS A 193 8.24 -20.11 19.65
C LYS A 193 7.76 -19.61 18.29
N THR A 194 6.55 -19.98 17.92
CA THR A 194 5.84 -19.41 16.76
C THR A 194 5.09 -18.15 17.19
N TYR A 195 5.27 -17.08 16.42
CA TYR A 195 4.61 -15.78 16.57
C TYR A 195 3.71 -15.50 15.37
N TYR A 196 2.55 -14.92 15.62
CA TYR A 196 1.60 -14.53 14.60
C TYR A 196 1.74 -13.03 14.32
N LEU A 197 2.42 -12.70 13.21
CA LEU A 197 2.63 -11.32 12.78
C LEU A 197 1.60 -10.91 11.76
N ALA A 198 0.87 -9.81 12.02
CA ALA A 198 0.04 -9.20 11.01
C ALA A 198 0.85 -8.19 10.17
N THR A 199 0.58 -8.22 8.89
CA THR A 199 1.13 -7.32 7.88
C THR A 199 0.10 -7.17 6.75
N ASN A 200 0.52 -6.71 5.58
CA ASN A 200 -0.33 -6.71 4.39
C ASN A 200 0.21 -7.65 3.30
N ASP A 201 -0.64 -7.98 2.34
CA ASP A 201 -0.32 -8.84 1.20
C ASP A 201 0.88 -8.32 0.40
N TYR A 202 0.96 -7.01 0.12
CA TYR A 202 2.10 -6.40 -0.58
C TYR A 202 3.44 -6.67 0.14
N LEU A 203 3.51 -6.50 1.45
CA LEU A 203 4.73 -6.74 2.23
C LEU A 203 5.04 -8.23 2.34
N TYR A 204 4.01 -9.06 2.55
CA TYR A 204 4.15 -10.51 2.57
C TYR A 204 4.74 -11.05 1.26
N ASP A 205 4.39 -10.47 0.12
CA ASP A 205 4.93 -10.83 -1.20
C ASP A 205 6.29 -10.21 -1.51
N GLY A 206 6.93 -9.58 -0.52
CA GLY A 206 8.29 -9.05 -0.59
C GLY A 206 8.37 -7.57 -0.95
N GLY A 207 7.25 -6.85 -0.89
CA GLY A 207 7.22 -5.40 -1.00
C GLY A 207 8.16 -4.75 0.02
N ASP A 208 8.71 -3.58 -0.32
CA ASP A 208 9.72 -2.86 0.47
C ASP A 208 10.94 -3.74 0.88
N ARG A 209 11.19 -4.83 0.14
CA ARG A 209 12.24 -5.83 0.40
C ARG A 209 12.09 -6.57 1.74
N MET A 210 10.87 -6.65 2.29
CA MET A 210 10.57 -7.36 3.55
C MET A 210 10.50 -8.89 3.34
N ARG A 211 11.60 -9.49 2.89
CA ARG A 211 11.68 -10.92 2.55
C ARG A 211 11.67 -11.86 3.76
N PHE A 212 11.82 -11.33 4.96
CA PHE A 212 11.84 -12.11 6.20
C PHE A 212 10.48 -12.76 6.56
N PHE A 213 9.39 -12.37 5.88
CA PHE A 213 8.12 -13.06 5.99
C PHE A 213 8.12 -14.46 5.34
N LYS A 214 9.13 -14.77 4.54
CA LYS A 214 9.34 -16.10 3.93
C LYS A 214 10.77 -16.60 4.28
N PRO A 215 10.92 -17.90 4.67
CA PRO A 215 9.91 -18.94 4.84
C PRO A 215 9.04 -18.68 6.09
N ASN A 216 7.86 -19.31 6.14
CA ASN A 216 6.93 -19.23 7.27
C ASN A 216 6.27 -20.60 7.53
N ASP A 217 5.72 -20.78 8.74
CA ASP A 217 4.99 -22.01 9.09
C ASP A 217 3.59 -22.05 8.45
N SER A 218 2.92 -20.89 8.38
CA SER A 218 1.56 -20.73 7.82
C SER A 218 1.29 -19.28 7.50
N VAL A 219 0.35 -19.04 6.57
CA VAL A 219 -0.15 -17.71 6.22
C VAL A 219 -1.68 -17.71 6.22
N TYR A 220 -2.27 -16.65 6.73
CA TYR A 220 -3.72 -16.47 6.86
C TYR A 220 -4.13 -15.15 6.22
N TYR A 221 -4.80 -15.22 5.08
CA TYR A 221 -5.38 -14.06 4.42
C TYR A 221 -6.71 -13.72 5.08
N LEU A 222 -6.82 -12.53 5.69
CA LEU A 222 -8.04 -12.14 6.40
C LEU A 222 -9.14 -11.66 5.45
N ASN A 223 -8.80 -11.34 4.19
CA ASN A 223 -9.71 -10.71 3.22
C ASN A 223 -10.36 -9.44 3.82
N TYR A 224 -9.58 -8.71 4.58
CA TYR A 224 -9.99 -7.50 5.27
C TYR A 224 -8.98 -6.41 4.93
N LYS A 225 -9.40 -5.43 4.13
CA LYS A 225 -8.53 -4.34 3.67
C LYS A 225 -8.16 -3.44 4.84
N ILE A 226 -6.90 -2.99 4.90
CA ILE A 226 -6.44 -2.08 5.96
C ILE A 226 -7.30 -0.81 6.01
N ARG A 227 -7.64 -0.22 4.85
CA ARG A 227 -8.53 0.94 4.79
C ARG A 227 -9.89 0.66 5.41
N ASN A 228 -10.48 -0.51 5.17
CA ASN A 228 -11.76 -0.87 5.77
C ASN A 228 -11.62 -1.04 7.29
N ALA A 229 -10.52 -1.62 7.78
CA ALA A 229 -10.24 -1.70 9.20
C ALA A 229 -10.13 -0.30 9.84
N MET A 230 -9.52 0.67 9.13
CA MET A 230 -9.48 2.07 9.58
C MET A 230 -10.89 2.68 9.64
N ILE A 231 -11.71 2.49 8.62
CA ILE A 231 -13.09 2.99 8.58
C ILE A 231 -13.92 2.39 9.73
N ASP A 232 -13.81 1.07 9.95
CA ASP A 232 -14.53 0.39 11.01
C ASP A 232 -14.07 0.83 12.42
N TYR A 233 -12.80 1.13 12.58
CA TYR A 233 -12.24 1.69 13.81
C TYR A 233 -12.77 3.13 14.04
N PHE A 234 -12.71 4.00 13.03
CA PHE A 234 -13.18 5.38 13.14
C PHE A 234 -14.68 5.45 13.47
N LYS A 235 -15.50 4.58 12.90
CA LYS A 235 -16.93 4.49 13.23
C LYS A 235 -17.22 4.16 14.71
N LYS A 236 -16.28 3.53 15.40
CA LYS A 236 -16.41 3.13 16.82
C LYS A 236 -15.71 4.08 17.78
N THR A 237 -14.99 5.08 17.26
CA THR A 237 -14.13 5.97 18.05
C THR A 237 -14.52 7.43 17.80
N ASP A 238 -15.14 8.08 18.77
CA ASP A 238 -15.60 9.47 18.65
C ASP A 238 -14.43 10.43 18.39
N THR A 239 -13.31 10.24 19.09
CA THR A 239 -12.11 11.09 18.97
C THR A 239 -10.85 10.24 19.04
N ILE A 240 -10.02 10.31 18.00
CA ILE A 240 -8.72 9.64 18.00
C ILE A 240 -7.69 10.44 18.82
N ARG A 241 -6.81 9.72 19.56
CA ARG A 241 -5.72 10.33 20.36
C ARG A 241 -4.44 9.51 20.28
N PRO A 242 -3.94 9.18 19.06
CA PRO A 242 -2.69 8.45 18.97
C PRO A 242 -1.52 9.29 19.48
N LYS A 243 -0.49 8.59 19.98
CA LYS A 243 0.71 9.22 20.53
C LYS A 243 1.96 8.55 19.98
N ILE A 244 3.04 9.31 19.92
CA ILE A 244 4.40 8.76 19.81
C ILE A 244 4.73 8.15 21.17
N ASP A 245 5.28 6.94 21.18
CA ASP A 245 5.60 6.18 22.38
C ASP A 245 6.96 5.46 22.27
N ASN A 246 7.20 4.47 23.13
CA ASN A 246 8.48 3.78 23.22
C ASN A 246 8.58 2.50 22.37
N ARG A 247 7.60 2.23 21.47
CA ARG A 247 7.56 0.99 20.69
C ARG A 247 8.72 0.82 19.70
N PHE A 248 9.25 1.93 19.18
CA PHE A 248 10.44 1.92 18.32
C PHE A 248 11.21 3.23 18.53
N THR A 249 12.35 3.14 19.21
CA THR A 249 13.11 4.32 19.65
C THR A 249 14.62 4.10 19.49
N GLN A 250 15.35 5.22 19.44
CA GLN A 250 16.81 5.26 19.52
C GLN A 250 17.24 6.08 20.72
N THR A 251 18.23 5.61 21.46
CA THR A 251 18.90 6.38 22.52
C THR A 251 19.81 7.43 21.85
N LYS A 252 19.66 8.69 22.22
CA LYS A 252 20.52 9.80 21.77
C LYS A 252 21.87 9.77 22.43
#